data_e3118016eba039d99269c6282c99489d
#
_entry.id   e3118016eba039d99269c6282c99489d
#
_cell.length_a   1.000
_cell.length_b   1.000
_cell.length_c   1.000
_cell.angle_alpha   90.00
_cell.angle_beta   90.00
_cell.angle_gamma   90.00
#
_symmetry.space_group_name_H-M   'P 1'
#
loop_
_entity.id
_entity.type
_entity.pdbx_description
1 polymer ?
#
loop_
_entity_poly.entity_id
_entity_poly.type
_entity_poly.pdbx_seq_one_letter_code
_entity_poly.pdbx_strand_id
1 'polypeptide(L)'
;MTGARPNFIKVAPLIRSIKKAQQAGQDVEYLLVYAGAEGDPTLEESLFTDLQMPHPDVYLGVTSHNVNEITGEVMQAFENYLNTHATDVVIVVDDLASTMAAAIVTKKHAIRLAHLVAGTRSFDINMPKEINRLVIDGLSDLLFTAGTGMGTTADQSKIYVVGNILMDSLRNNLPRFRRPQLLEGFTDGNYAVMTVNRKALLADTDNLRQMLLVVSAQLEYMPVFLPLRQEAADAVRPLIAGLENMHLVRPLSYLEFGYLTAHARVVITDSGNVAEEATFNGVPCVTLNNYTEHIETVKEGTNTLVNEDPALLAQTLYDIIEGEPKAYTVPDRWDGRTADRILQALMG
;
A
#
# COMPACT_ATOMS: atom_id res chain seq x y z
N MET A 1 4.50 9.38 12.08
CA MET A 1 3.41 10.24 11.52
C MET A 1 2.73 9.50 10.38
N THR A 2 1.43 9.31 10.46
CA THR A 2 0.58 8.61 9.49
C THR A 2 -0.49 9.55 8.96
N GLY A 3 -0.90 9.38 7.72
CA GLY A 3 -1.90 10.26 7.07
C GLY A 3 -3.06 9.53 6.40
N ALA A 4 -2.99 8.20 6.30
CA ALA A 4 -4.05 7.38 5.69
C ALA A 4 -3.97 5.92 6.14
N ARG A 5 -5.06 5.18 5.96
CA ARG A 5 -5.18 3.75 6.31
C ARG A 5 -3.98 2.89 5.86
N PRO A 6 -3.45 2.98 4.63
CA PRO A 6 -2.31 2.17 4.21
C PRO A 6 -1.03 2.38 5.03
N ASN A 7 -0.85 3.57 5.61
CA ASN A 7 0.32 3.84 6.45
C ASN A 7 0.32 2.97 7.72
N PHE A 8 -0.85 2.69 8.31
CA PHE A 8 -0.95 1.85 9.50
C PHE A 8 -0.46 0.43 9.25
N ILE A 9 -0.72 -0.12 8.07
CA ILE A 9 -0.21 -1.44 7.66
C ILE A 9 1.33 -1.44 7.65
N LYS A 10 1.94 -0.33 7.22
CA LYS A 10 3.40 -0.17 7.10
C LYS A 10 4.08 0.17 8.43
N VAL A 11 3.41 0.86 9.35
CA VAL A 11 4.00 1.19 10.67
C VAL A 11 3.78 0.11 11.72
N ALA A 12 2.79 -0.76 11.56
CA ALA A 12 2.50 -1.84 12.52
C ALA A 12 3.73 -2.73 12.81
N PRO A 13 4.52 -3.19 11.81
CA PRO A 13 5.75 -3.95 12.07
C PRO A 13 6.79 -3.15 12.84
N LEU A 14 6.94 -1.86 12.54
CA LEU A 14 7.89 -0.99 13.24
C LEU A 14 7.51 -0.82 14.71
N ILE A 15 6.24 -0.57 15.01
CA ILE A 15 5.73 -0.51 16.38
C ILE A 15 6.00 -1.83 17.11
N ARG A 16 5.81 -2.96 16.44
CA ARG A 16 6.10 -4.28 17.02
C ARG A 16 7.58 -4.47 17.32
N SER A 17 8.47 -4.05 16.41
CA SER A 17 9.92 -4.10 16.61
C SER A 17 10.35 -3.20 17.78
N ILE A 18 9.80 -1.97 17.88
CA ILE A 18 10.04 -1.07 19.01
C ILE A 18 9.61 -1.69 20.33
N LYS A 19 8.39 -2.26 20.39
CA LYS A 19 7.90 -2.93 21.61
C LYS A 19 8.78 -4.10 22.05
N LYS A 20 9.32 -4.87 21.10
CA LYS A 20 10.30 -5.93 21.41
C LYS A 20 11.61 -5.33 21.99
N ALA A 21 12.09 -4.25 21.43
CA ALA A 21 13.28 -3.56 21.91
C ALA A 21 13.09 -3.02 23.34
N GLN A 22 11.94 -2.40 23.63
CA GLN A 22 11.56 -1.97 24.97
C GLN A 22 11.54 -3.15 25.98
N GLN A 23 10.95 -4.28 25.59
CA GLN A 23 10.95 -5.50 26.41
C GLN A 23 12.36 -6.06 26.65
N ALA A 24 13.29 -5.84 25.74
CA ALA A 24 14.70 -6.19 25.87
C ALA A 24 15.51 -5.15 26.68
N GLY A 25 14.86 -4.11 27.23
CA GLY A 25 15.50 -3.09 28.06
C GLY A 25 16.19 -1.98 27.27
N GLN A 26 15.90 -1.83 25.97
CA GLN A 26 16.41 -0.72 25.16
C GLN A 26 15.61 0.56 25.46
N ASP A 27 16.32 1.69 25.58
CA ASP A 27 15.72 3.01 25.82
C ASP A 27 15.22 3.60 24.49
N VAL A 28 14.01 3.24 24.12
CA VAL A 28 13.31 3.73 22.95
C VAL A 28 11.82 3.90 23.24
N GLU A 29 11.28 5.07 22.89
CA GLU A 29 9.85 5.37 23.00
C GLU A 29 9.31 5.78 21.64
N TYR A 30 8.01 5.69 21.46
CA TYR A 30 7.33 6.18 20.26
C TYR A 30 5.96 6.77 20.59
N LEU A 31 5.53 7.71 19.77
CA LEU A 31 4.16 8.19 19.71
C LEU A 31 3.64 8.05 18.29
N LEU A 32 2.45 7.47 18.15
CA LEU A 32 1.77 7.30 16.88
C LEU A 32 0.86 8.50 16.63
N VAL A 33 1.27 9.37 15.71
CA VAL A 33 0.52 10.59 15.35
C VAL A 33 -0.21 10.36 14.03
N TYR A 34 -1.52 10.64 14.02
CA TYR A 34 -2.37 10.60 12.84
C TYR A 34 -2.79 12.00 12.40
N ALA A 35 -2.73 12.29 11.10
CA ALA A 35 -3.10 13.59 10.55
C ALA A 35 -4.59 13.92 10.69
N GLY A 36 -5.44 12.91 10.52
CA GLY A 36 -6.90 13.08 10.54
C GLY A 36 -7.49 13.24 11.94
N ALA A 37 -8.81 13.30 11.97
CA ALA A 37 -9.58 13.40 13.20
C ALA A 37 -9.77 12.04 13.88
N GLU A 38 -10.00 12.06 15.19
CA GLU A 38 -10.52 10.92 15.92
C GLU A 38 -11.93 10.57 15.38
N GLY A 39 -12.17 9.27 15.16
CA GLY A 39 -13.41 8.80 14.57
C GLY A 39 -13.48 8.88 13.04
N ASP A 40 -12.34 9.05 12.37
CA ASP A 40 -12.24 8.95 10.90
C ASP A 40 -12.82 7.61 10.43
N PRO A 41 -13.88 7.60 9.60
CA PRO A 41 -14.55 6.39 9.16
C PRO A 41 -13.67 5.46 8.30
N THR A 42 -12.52 5.93 7.81
CA THR A 42 -11.57 5.11 7.07
C THR A 42 -10.66 4.29 7.98
N LEU A 43 -10.63 4.60 9.29
CA LEU A 43 -9.90 3.88 10.33
C LEU A 43 -10.85 3.00 11.14
N GLU A 44 -11.30 1.93 10.52
CA GLU A 44 -12.18 0.94 11.17
C GLU A 44 -11.46 0.23 12.33
N GLU A 45 -12.18 -0.09 13.40
CA GLU A 45 -11.66 -0.82 14.56
C GLU A 45 -10.99 -2.16 14.17
N SER A 46 -11.53 -2.82 13.14
CA SER A 46 -10.97 -4.05 12.59
C SER A 46 -9.53 -3.89 12.10
N LEU A 47 -9.13 -2.70 11.63
CA LEU A 47 -7.77 -2.44 11.17
C LEU A 47 -6.75 -2.60 12.31
N PHE A 48 -7.02 -1.99 13.48
CA PHE A 48 -6.13 -2.04 14.64
C PHE A 48 -6.10 -3.43 15.26
N THR A 49 -7.26 -4.08 15.35
CA THR A 49 -7.39 -5.46 15.84
C THR A 49 -6.65 -6.44 14.93
N ASP A 50 -6.84 -6.35 13.62
CA ASP A 50 -6.21 -7.25 12.65
C ASP A 50 -4.69 -7.05 12.61
N LEU A 51 -4.20 -5.81 12.68
CA LEU A 51 -2.77 -5.50 12.71
C LEU A 51 -2.12 -5.69 14.10
N GLN A 52 -2.91 -5.92 15.15
CA GLN A 52 -2.44 -6.00 16.55
C GLN A 52 -1.63 -4.77 16.98
N MET A 53 -2.12 -3.60 16.62
CA MET A 53 -1.47 -2.33 16.90
C MET A 53 -2.37 -1.43 17.75
N PRO A 54 -1.80 -0.46 18.51
CA PRO A 54 -2.59 0.52 19.22
C PRO A 54 -3.23 1.52 18.26
N HIS A 55 -4.25 2.21 18.74
CA HIS A 55 -4.75 3.43 18.13
C HIS A 55 -3.69 4.54 18.15
N PRO A 56 -3.81 5.58 17.31
CA PRO A 56 -2.98 6.76 17.43
C PRO A 56 -3.01 7.37 18.84
N ASP A 57 -1.84 7.76 19.33
CA ASP A 57 -1.71 8.50 20.57
C ASP A 57 -2.16 9.95 20.42
N VAL A 58 -2.04 10.47 19.17
CA VAL A 58 -2.38 11.86 18.83
C VAL A 58 -3.10 11.92 17.49
N TYR A 59 -4.18 12.67 17.46
CA TYR A 59 -4.95 13.02 16.27
C TYR A 59 -4.79 14.52 16.00
N LEU A 60 -4.30 14.91 14.82
CA LEU A 60 -4.13 16.32 14.46
C LEU A 60 -5.44 17.00 14.08
N GLY A 61 -6.51 16.24 13.84
CA GLY A 61 -7.85 16.75 13.61
C GLY A 61 -8.12 17.31 12.22
N VAL A 62 -7.28 17.02 11.22
CA VAL A 62 -7.45 17.51 9.86
C VAL A 62 -8.59 16.75 9.19
N THR A 63 -9.57 17.50 8.64
CA THR A 63 -10.77 16.96 7.99
C THR A 63 -10.94 17.40 6.54
N SER A 64 -10.08 18.25 6.03
CA SER A 64 -10.08 18.69 4.64
C SER A 64 -9.89 17.56 3.66
N HIS A 65 -10.46 17.72 2.46
CA HIS A 65 -10.31 16.79 1.33
C HIS A 65 -9.44 17.36 0.20
N ASN A 66 -9.15 18.66 0.24
CA ASN A 66 -8.25 19.31 -0.70
C ASN A 66 -6.78 19.11 -0.25
N VAL A 67 -5.92 18.64 -1.14
CA VAL A 67 -4.52 18.31 -0.82
C VAL A 67 -3.71 19.52 -0.33
N ASN A 68 -4.00 20.72 -0.81
CA ASN A 68 -3.32 21.95 -0.37
C ASN A 68 -3.81 22.42 1.00
N GLU A 69 -5.11 22.30 1.28
CA GLU A 69 -5.68 22.57 2.61
C GLU A 69 -5.14 21.59 3.64
N ILE A 70 -5.14 20.29 3.33
CA ILE A 70 -4.52 19.25 4.17
C ILE A 70 -3.07 19.63 4.51
N THR A 71 -2.30 20.07 3.51
CA THR A 71 -0.89 20.48 3.71
C THR A 71 -0.80 21.61 4.73
N GLY A 72 -1.60 22.67 4.56
CA GLY A 72 -1.60 23.83 5.46
C GLY A 72 -2.07 23.49 6.87
N GLU A 73 -3.16 22.75 7.00
CA GLU A 73 -3.73 22.35 8.31
C GLU A 73 -2.78 21.43 9.07
N VAL A 74 -2.16 20.44 8.41
CA VAL A 74 -1.16 19.58 9.04
C VAL A 74 0.05 20.35 9.46
N MET A 75 0.56 21.28 8.64
CA MET A 75 1.71 22.12 9.04
C MET A 75 1.41 22.87 10.34
N GLN A 76 0.25 23.49 10.46
CA GLN A 76 -0.13 24.23 11.65
C GLN A 76 -0.32 23.32 12.89
N ALA A 77 -1.06 22.23 12.73
CA ALA A 77 -1.34 21.31 13.83
C ALA A 77 -0.07 20.57 14.31
N PHE A 78 0.78 20.17 13.38
CA PHE A 78 2.03 19.46 13.71
C PHE A 78 3.09 20.39 14.30
N GLU A 79 3.13 21.66 13.88
CA GLU A 79 3.93 22.72 14.54
C GLU A 79 3.55 22.86 16.00
N ASN A 80 2.25 22.98 16.31
CA ASN A 80 1.75 23.08 17.68
C ASN A 80 2.11 21.84 18.51
N TYR A 81 2.05 20.65 17.90
CA TYR A 81 2.44 19.40 18.55
C TYR A 81 3.92 19.39 18.91
N LEU A 82 4.82 19.70 17.97
CA LEU A 82 6.26 19.68 18.20
C LEU A 82 6.73 20.75 19.19
N ASN A 83 6.02 21.87 19.31
CA ASN A 83 6.31 22.90 20.31
C ASN A 83 6.12 22.41 21.76
N THR A 84 5.36 21.33 21.96
CA THR A 84 5.02 20.81 23.30
C THR A 84 5.54 19.40 23.57
N HIS A 85 6.06 18.72 22.55
CA HIS A 85 6.53 17.33 22.65
C HIS A 85 7.98 17.23 22.15
N ALA A 86 8.90 17.05 23.10
CA ALA A 86 10.30 16.79 22.75
C ALA A 86 10.40 15.53 21.88
N THR A 87 11.09 15.65 20.76
CA THR A 87 11.14 14.60 19.73
C THR A 87 12.54 14.53 19.14
N ASP A 88 13.17 13.36 19.16
CA ASP A 88 14.52 13.16 18.60
C ASP A 88 14.45 12.87 17.09
N VAL A 89 13.43 12.12 16.65
CA VAL A 89 13.26 11.75 15.25
C VAL A 89 11.78 11.67 14.89
N VAL A 90 11.44 12.19 13.73
CA VAL A 90 10.12 12.01 13.12
C VAL A 90 10.24 11.03 11.95
N ILE A 91 9.43 9.99 11.95
CA ILE A 91 9.29 9.07 10.84
C ILE A 91 8.02 9.43 10.07
N VAL A 92 8.17 9.76 8.80
CA VAL A 92 7.06 9.98 7.86
C VAL A 92 6.94 8.81 6.90
N VAL A 93 5.73 8.52 6.43
CA VAL A 93 5.42 7.31 5.65
C VAL A 93 4.76 7.65 4.33
N ASP A 94 5.24 7.06 3.25
CA ASP A 94 4.72 7.26 1.88
C ASP A 94 4.81 8.73 1.40
N ASP A 95 3.89 9.12 0.52
CA ASP A 95 3.94 10.30 -0.32
C ASP A 95 2.70 11.20 -0.23
N LEU A 96 2.05 11.22 0.93
CA LEU A 96 0.84 12.00 1.12
C LEU A 96 1.13 13.49 1.33
N ALA A 97 0.13 14.35 1.10
CA ALA A 97 0.21 15.78 1.43
C ALA A 97 0.51 16.01 2.92
N SER A 98 -0.11 15.22 3.80
CA SER A 98 0.14 15.22 5.24
C SER A 98 1.57 14.79 5.60
N THR A 99 2.13 13.81 4.89
CA THR A 99 3.51 13.34 5.05
C THR A 99 4.51 14.44 4.69
N MET A 100 4.30 15.09 3.54
CA MET A 100 5.12 16.22 3.10
C MET A 100 5.06 17.39 4.08
N ALA A 101 3.87 17.76 4.54
CA ALA A 101 3.65 18.83 5.50
C ALA A 101 4.42 18.59 6.80
N ALA A 102 4.30 17.38 7.35
CA ALA A 102 5.03 16.98 8.56
C ALA A 102 6.55 16.99 8.34
N ALA A 103 7.05 16.57 7.19
CA ALA A 103 8.46 16.59 6.85
C ALA A 103 9.02 18.03 6.85
N ILE A 104 8.32 18.99 6.26
CA ILE A 104 8.72 20.40 6.24
C ILE A 104 8.80 20.97 7.66
N VAL A 105 7.77 20.76 8.48
CA VAL A 105 7.73 21.24 9.87
C VAL A 105 8.86 20.61 10.69
N THR A 106 9.05 19.31 10.59
CA THR A 106 10.13 18.58 11.27
C THR A 106 11.50 19.23 11.03
N LYS A 107 11.81 19.53 9.77
CA LYS A 107 13.11 20.10 9.42
C LYS A 107 13.27 21.56 9.86
N LYS A 108 12.17 22.33 9.90
CA LYS A 108 12.20 23.70 10.47
C LYS A 108 12.44 23.71 11.97
N HIS A 109 12.07 22.64 12.69
CA HIS A 109 12.40 22.41 14.10
C HIS A 109 13.80 21.82 14.32
N ALA A 110 14.61 21.64 13.28
CA ALA A 110 15.91 20.98 13.31
C ALA A 110 15.89 19.56 13.89
N ILE A 111 14.74 18.88 13.83
CA ILE A 111 14.55 17.49 14.25
C ILE A 111 15.02 16.57 13.13
N ARG A 112 15.59 15.41 13.49
CA ARG A 112 15.99 14.37 12.55
C ARG A 112 14.76 13.80 11.84
N LEU A 113 14.80 13.72 10.51
CA LEU A 113 13.69 13.23 9.68
C LEU A 113 14.06 11.91 9.01
N ALA A 114 13.20 10.91 9.16
CA ALA A 114 13.31 9.63 8.49
C ALA A 114 12.11 9.43 7.55
N HIS A 115 12.35 9.01 6.31
CA HIS A 115 11.32 8.68 5.33
C HIS A 115 11.23 7.17 5.14
N LEU A 116 10.09 6.59 5.49
CA LEU A 116 9.75 5.19 5.26
C LEU A 116 9.05 5.05 3.89
N VAL A 117 9.50 4.12 3.07
CA VAL A 117 9.14 3.95 1.66
C VAL A 117 9.72 5.07 0.78
N ALA A 118 10.96 5.44 1.09
CA ALA A 118 11.69 6.48 0.37
C ALA A 118 12.15 6.02 -1.03
N GLY A 119 12.42 7.00 -1.89
CA GLY A 119 13.05 6.79 -3.18
C GLY A 119 12.14 6.26 -4.30
N THR A 120 10.88 5.98 -4.03
CA THR A 120 9.90 5.64 -5.05
C THR A 120 9.70 6.81 -6.02
N ARG A 121 9.70 6.55 -7.34
CA ARG A 121 9.60 7.59 -8.39
C ARG A 121 8.65 7.16 -9.50
N SER A 122 7.81 8.11 -9.93
CA SER A 122 7.05 8.02 -11.19
C SER A 122 7.73 8.75 -12.33
N PHE A 123 8.66 9.68 -12.01
CA PHE A 123 9.30 10.62 -12.96
C PHE A 123 8.33 11.55 -13.66
N ASP A 124 7.09 11.63 -13.24
CA ASP A 124 6.08 12.57 -13.74
C ASP A 124 5.85 13.69 -12.74
N ILE A 125 6.49 14.84 -12.98
CA ILE A 125 6.38 16.03 -12.11
C ILE A 125 4.96 16.62 -12.07
N ASN A 126 4.08 16.26 -13.00
CA ASN A 126 2.69 16.68 -12.99
C ASN A 126 1.85 15.84 -12.00
N MET A 127 2.39 14.75 -11.53
CA MET A 127 1.74 13.93 -10.52
C MET A 127 1.96 14.55 -9.12
N PRO A 128 0.89 14.95 -8.38
CA PRO A 128 1.03 15.58 -7.06
C PRO A 128 1.86 14.76 -6.07
N LYS A 129 1.76 13.43 -6.12
CA LYS A 129 2.54 12.54 -5.29
C LYS A 129 4.04 12.58 -5.57
N GLU A 130 4.43 12.77 -6.84
CA GLU A 130 5.85 12.90 -7.20
C GLU A 130 6.46 14.16 -6.60
N ILE A 131 5.71 15.26 -6.59
CA ILE A 131 6.13 16.49 -5.90
C ILE A 131 6.37 16.21 -4.41
N ASN A 132 5.44 15.53 -3.76
CA ASN A 132 5.58 15.17 -2.34
C ASN A 132 6.83 14.33 -2.10
N ARG A 133 7.10 13.31 -2.92
CA ARG A 133 8.29 12.44 -2.83
C ARG A 133 9.58 13.24 -2.94
N LEU A 134 9.67 14.12 -3.92
CA LEU A 134 10.86 14.96 -4.13
C LEU A 134 11.14 15.84 -2.92
N VAL A 135 10.10 16.45 -2.34
CA VAL A 135 10.24 17.30 -1.15
C VAL A 135 10.64 16.47 0.06
N ILE A 136 9.96 15.37 0.35
CA ILE A 136 10.22 14.53 1.53
C ILE A 136 11.62 13.94 1.45
N ASP A 137 12.00 13.33 0.33
CA ASP A 137 13.33 12.72 0.17
C ASP A 137 14.44 13.77 0.24
N GLY A 138 14.22 14.95 -0.34
CA GLY A 138 15.20 16.06 -0.31
C GLY A 138 15.45 16.60 1.10
N LEU A 139 14.45 16.53 1.99
CA LEU A 139 14.54 17.01 3.36
C LEU A 139 15.04 15.95 4.35
N SER A 140 14.89 14.67 4.02
CA SER A 140 15.14 13.57 4.95
C SER A 140 16.64 13.37 5.27
N ASP A 141 16.91 13.03 6.50
CA ASP A 141 18.23 12.63 6.98
C ASP A 141 18.46 11.12 6.81
N LEU A 142 17.38 10.32 6.85
CA LEU A 142 17.39 8.89 6.66
C LEU A 142 16.34 8.50 5.61
N LEU A 143 16.77 7.80 4.57
CA LEU A 143 15.93 7.29 3.49
C LEU A 143 15.86 5.77 3.56
N PHE A 144 14.74 5.23 4.04
CA PHE A 144 14.51 3.79 4.12
C PHE A 144 13.86 3.28 2.86
N THR A 145 14.62 2.56 2.06
CA THR A 145 14.25 2.14 0.70
C THR A 145 14.03 0.64 0.60
N ALA A 146 13.13 0.24 -0.31
CA ALA A 146 12.83 -1.18 -0.54
C ALA A 146 13.91 -1.90 -1.38
N GLY A 147 14.61 -1.17 -2.25
CA GLY A 147 15.61 -1.74 -3.16
C GLY A 147 16.74 -0.76 -3.49
N THR A 148 17.69 -1.21 -4.29
CA THR A 148 18.90 -0.45 -4.67
C THR A 148 18.72 0.42 -5.92
N GLY A 149 17.70 0.19 -6.74
CA GLY A 149 17.45 0.87 -8.02
C GLY A 149 16.70 2.19 -7.88
N MET A 150 16.98 2.96 -6.86
CA MET A 150 16.20 4.12 -6.48
C MET A 150 16.54 5.34 -7.33
N GLY A 151 15.53 5.92 -7.95
CA GLY A 151 15.63 7.14 -8.75
C GLY A 151 15.83 8.42 -7.93
N THR A 152 16.54 8.36 -6.80
CA THR A 152 16.80 9.52 -5.97
C THR A 152 18.17 10.12 -6.27
N THR A 153 18.25 11.46 -6.28
CA THR A 153 19.50 12.23 -6.33
C THR A 153 20.05 12.51 -4.92
N ALA A 154 19.47 11.93 -3.89
CA ALA A 154 19.88 12.11 -2.52
C ALA A 154 21.31 11.60 -2.28
N ASP A 155 21.96 12.16 -1.26
CA ASP A 155 23.25 11.70 -0.78
C ASP A 155 23.18 10.21 -0.40
N GLN A 156 24.05 9.41 -1.01
CA GLN A 156 24.09 7.96 -0.81
C GLN A 156 24.32 7.58 0.67
N SER A 157 24.97 8.43 1.45
CA SER A 157 25.18 8.20 2.88
C SER A 157 23.90 8.21 3.70
N LYS A 158 22.81 8.76 3.16
CA LYS A 158 21.49 8.82 3.79
C LYS A 158 20.58 7.64 3.41
N ILE A 159 20.98 6.81 2.44
CA ILE A 159 20.17 5.75 1.88
C ILE A 159 20.44 4.43 2.62
N TYR A 160 19.40 3.89 3.20
CA TYR A 160 19.38 2.59 3.88
C TYR A 160 18.48 1.63 3.13
N VAL A 161 19.06 0.67 2.44
CA VAL A 161 18.31 -0.39 1.77
C VAL A 161 17.84 -1.40 2.81
N VAL A 162 16.62 -1.21 3.30
CA VAL A 162 16.07 -1.99 4.42
C VAL A 162 15.16 -3.13 3.97
N GLY A 163 14.64 -3.07 2.76
CA GLY A 163 13.63 -4.00 2.24
C GLY A 163 12.22 -3.39 2.26
N ASN A 164 11.23 -4.19 1.90
CA ASN A 164 9.84 -3.74 1.80
C ASN A 164 9.09 -3.99 3.12
N ILE A 165 8.73 -2.91 3.81
CA ILE A 165 8.05 -2.97 5.12
C ILE A 165 6.65 -3.61 5.04
N LEU A 166 6.00 -3.58 3.87
CA LEU A 166 4.70 -4.22 3.68
C LEU A 166 4.81 -5.74 3.84
N MET A 167 5.95 -6.32 3.46
CA MET A 167 6.22 -7.76 3.60
C MET A 167 6.36 -8.19 5.05
N ASP A 168 6.82 -7.31 5.93
CA ASP A 168 6.86 -7.56 7.37
C ASP A 168 5.43 -7.73 7.92
N SER A 169 4.49 -6.88 7.48
CA SER A 169 3.08 -6.99 7.85
C SER A 169 2.44 -8.26 7.30
N LEU A 170 2.66 -8.58 6.04
CA LEU A 170 2.15 -9.81 5.43
C LEU A 170 2.66 -11.04 6.17
N ARG A 171 3.98 -11.18 6.29
CA ARG A 171 4.60 -12.34 6.92
C ARG A 171 4.11 -12.58 8.35
N ASN A 172 3.96 -11.49 9.11
CA ASN A 172 3.45 -11.61 10.48
C ASN A 172 1.98 -12.03 10.54
N ASN A 173 1.17 -11.66 9.55
CA ASN A 173 -0.27 -11.91 9.54
C ASN A 173 -0.67 -13.15 8.74
N LEU A 174 0.20 -13.72 7.90
CA LEU A 174 -0.06 -14.95 7.14
C LEU A 174 -0.69 -16.08 8.01
N PRO A 175 -0.15 -16.41 9.20
CA PRO A 175 -0.74 -17.47 10.04
C PRO A 175 -2.12 -17.10 10.62
N ARG A 176 -2.50 -15.83 10.52
CA ARG A 176 -3.73 -15.26 11.07
C ARG A 176 -4.76 -14.96 9.99
N PHE A 177 -4.42 -15.13 8.72
CA PHE A 177 -5.35 -14.91 7.63
C PHE A 177 -6.62 -15.74 7.82
N ARG A 178 -7.77 -15.11 7.62
CA ARG A 178 -9.08 -15.71 7.84
C ARG A 178 -9.78 -15.89 6.50
N ARG A 179 -10.20 -17.13 6.23
CA ARG A 179 -11.01 -17.43 5.06
C ARG A 179 -12.34 -16.67 5.14
N PRO A 180 -12.63 -15.76 4.20
CA PRO A 180 -13.87 -14.99 4.23
C PRO A 180 -15.08 -15.88 3.90
N GLN A 181 -16.23 -15.57 4.49
CA GLN A 181 -17.48 -16.32 4.28
C GLN A 181 -17.89 -16.37 2.81
N LEU A 182 -17.57 -15.34 2.02
CA LEU A 182 -17.88 -15.30 0.59
C LEU A 182 -17.28 -16.46 -0.21
N LEU A 183 -16.24 -17.13 0.31
CA LEU A 183 -15.63 -18.31 -0.30
C LEU A 183 -16.32 -19.63 0.11
N GLU A 184 -17.43 -19.59 0.85
CA GLU A 184 -18.18 -20.80 1.17
C GLU A 184 -18.68 -21.48 -0.13
N GLY A 185 -18.32 -22.75 -0.32
CA GLY A 185 -18.59 -23.51 -1.54
C GLY A 185 -17.54 -23.38 -2.65
N PHE A 186 -16.53 -22.51 -2.51
CA PHE A 186 -15.43 -22.37 -3.46
C PHE A 186 -14.14 -22.98 -2.91
N THR A 187 -13.27 -23.45 -3.77
CA THR A 187 -11.93 -23.95 -3.42
C THR A 187 -10.86 -22.91 -3.71
N ASP A 188 -9.79 -22.94 -2.91
CA ASP A 188 -8.62 -22.09 -3.12
C ASP A 188 -8.01 -22.39 -4.50
N GLY A 189 -7.52 -21.34 -5.18
CA GLY A 189 -7.01 -21.45 -6.55
C GLY A 189 -8.09 -21.55 -7.64
N ASN A 190 -9.37 -21.55 -7.29
CA ASN A 190 -10.47 -21.63 -8.25
C ASN A 190 -11.38 -20.40 -8.24
N TYR A 191 -10.78 -19.24 -8.02
CA TYR A 191 -11.43 -17.94 -8.14
C TYR A 191 -10.40 -16.86 -8.46
N ALA A 192 -10.86 -15.74 -8.99
CA ALA A 192 -10.07 -14.55 -9.22
C ALA A 192 -10.51 -13.40 -8.30
N VAL A 193 -9.60 -12.47 -8.07
CA VAL A 193 -9.87 -11.23 -7.33
C VAL A 193 -9.57 -10.05 -8.22
N MET A 194 -10.50 -9.08 -8.29
CA MET A 194 -10.29 -7.85 -9.03
C MET A 194 -10.54 -6.62 -8.16
N THR A 195 -9.59 -5.68 -8.14
CA THR A 195 -9.74 -4.39 -7.47
C THR A 195 -9.52 -3.24 -8.45
N VAL A 196 -10.38 -2.23 -8.37
CA VAL A 196 -10.31 -1.00 -9.16
C VAL A 196 -10.64 0.17 -8.25
N ASN A 197 -9.72 1.13 -8.11
CA ASN A 197 -9.87 2.28 -7.21
C ASN A 197 -9.39 3.60 -7.82
N ARG A 198 -8.62 3.58 -8.91
CA ARG A 198 -8.10 4.79 -9.54
C ARG A 198 -9.21 5.59 -10.20
N LYS A 199 -9.30 6.87 -9.84
CA LYS A 199 -10.32 7.77 -10.40
C LYS A 199 -10.23 7.88 -11.93
N ALA A 200 -9.03 7.91 -12.50
CA ALA A 200 -8.86 7.97 -13.95
C ALA A 200 -9.44 6.73 -14.65
N LEU A 201 -9.18 5.53 -14.11
CA LEU A 201 -9.70 4.28 -14.66
C LEU A 201 -11.22 4.16 -14.49
N LEU A 202 -11.75 4.59 -13.33
CA LEU A 202 -13.20 4.60 -13.08
C LEU A 202 -13.93 5.65 -13.94
N ALA A 203 -13.26 6.72 -14.36
CA ALA A 203 -13.82 7.76 -15.22
C ALA A 203 -13.89 7.36 -16.70
N ASP A 204 -12.99 6.48 -17.16
CA ASP A 204 -13.04 5.90 -18.51
C ASP A 204 -13.93 4.65 -18.53
N THR A 205 -15.25 4.89 -18.46
CA THR A 205 -16.26 3.84 -18.35
C THR A 205 -16.29 2.90 -19.55
N ASP A 206 -15.96 3.39 -20.74
CA ASP A 206 -15.97 2.59 -21.97
C ASP A 206 -14.82 1.59 -21.96
N ASN A 207 -13.60 2.03 -21.65
CA ASN A 207 -12.43 1.16 -21.56
C ASN A 207 -12.56 0.20 -20.37
N LEU A 208 -13.02 0.68 -19.22
CA LEU A 208 -13.26 -0.17 -18.05
C LEU A 208 -14.27 -1.26 -18.35
N ARG A 209 -15.37 -0.95 -19.07
CA ARG A 209 -16.34 -1.95 -19.52
C ARG A 209 -15.71 -2.99 -20.44
N GLN A 210 -14.88 -2.59 -21.37
CA GLN A 210 -14.15 -3.52 -22.27
C GLN A 210 -13.27 -4.48 -21.46
N MET A 211 -12.49 -3.94 -20.50
CA MET A 211 -11.66 -4.77 -19.63
C MET A 211 -12.48 -5.74 -18.78
N LEU A 212 -13.61 -5.31 -18.21
CA LEU A 212 -14.51 -6.18 -17.44
C LEU A 212 -15.12 -7.30 -18.29
N LEU A 213 -15.49 -7.00 -19.53
CA LEU A 213 -15.96 -8.00 -20.50
C LEU A 213 -14.86 -9.03 -20.79
N VAL A 214 -13.64 -8.59 -21.01
CA VAL A 214 -12.48 -9.47 -21.23
C VAL A 214 -12.23 -10.36 -20.02
N VAL A 215 -12.21 -9.80 -18.82
CA VAL A 215 -12.03 -10.57 -17.57
C VAL A 215 -13.13 -11.63 -17.44
N SER A 216 -14.38 -11.24 -17.63
CA SER A 216 -15.51 -12.17 -17.55
C SER A 216 -15.40 -13.31 -18.58
N ALA A 217 -15.04 -13.00 -19.82
CA ALA A 217 -14.93 -13.99 -20.90
C ALA A 217 -13.73 -14.93 -20.69
N GLN A 218 -12.55 -14.41 -20.31
CA GLN A 218 -11.35 -15.24 -20.08
C GLN A 218 -11.47 -16.12 -18.83
N LEU A 219 -12.32 -15.73 -17.88
CA LEU A 219 -12.56 -16.43 -16.62
C LEU A 219 -14.01 -16.99 -16.56
N GLU A 220 -14.58 -17.39 -17.67
CA GLU A 220 -15.99 -17.79 -17.81
C GLU A 220 -16.44 -18.82 -16.74
N TYR A 221 -15.58 -19.78 -16.43
CA TYR A 221 -15.87 -20.86 -15.46
C TYR A 221 -15.36 -20.59 -14.06
N MET A 222 -14.93 -19.37 -13.78
CA MET A 222 -14.32 -18.99 -12.52
C MET A 222 -15.00 -17.74 -11.95
N PRO A 223 -15.42 -17.74 -10.66
CA PRO A 223 -15.95 -16.55 -10.04
C PRO A 223 -14.86 -15.49 -9.88
N VAL A 224 -15.21 -14.24 -10.18
CA VAL A 224 -14.37 -13.06 -9.98
C VAL A 224 -14.97 -12.21 -8.86
N PHE A 225 -14.29 -12.12 -7.74
CA PHE A 225 -14.72 -11.32 -6.60
C PHE A 225 -14.15 -9.91 -6.68
N LEU A 226 -15.02 -8.91 -6.55
CA LEU A 226 -14.66 -7.48 -6.60
C LEU A 226 -14.94 -6.84 -5.23
N PRO A 227 -13.99 -6.89 -4.28
CA PRO A 227 -14.12 -6.25 -2.97
C PRO A 227 -13.85 -4.74 -3.10
N LEU A 228 -14.84 -3.99 -3.55
CA LEU A 228 -14.74 -2.58 -3.87
C LEU A 228 -15.37 -1.70 -2.80
N ARG A 229 -14.78 -0.51 -2.56
CA ARG A 229 -15.40 0.54 -1.78
C ARG A 229 -16.63 1.08 -2.51
N GLN A 230 -17.56 1.72 -1.78
CA GLN A 230 -18.86 2.13 -2.30
C GLN A 230 -18.76 2.94 -3.60
N GLU A 231 -17.88 3.94 -3.66
CA GLU A 231 -17.71 4.80 -4.84
C GLU A 231 -17.33 3.98 -6.10
N ALA A 232 -16.35 3.09 -5.96
CA ALA A 232 -15.92 2.20 -7.06
C ALA A 232 -16.98 1.15 -7.38
N ALA A 233 -17.65 0.60 -6.37
CA ALA A 233 -18.73 -0.37 -6.56
C ALA A 233 -19.91 0.23 -7.33
N ASP A 234 -20.28 1.46 -7.05
CA ASP A 234 -21.36 2.17 -7.74
C ASP A 234 -21.01 2.47 -9.21
N ALA A 235 -19.74 2.80 -9.49
CA ALA A 235 -19.24 2.98 -10.86
C ALA A 235 -19.19 1.66 -11.64
N VAL A 236 -18.77 0.56 -11.01
CA VAL A 236 -18.59 -0.76 -11.67
C VAL A 236 -19.91 -1.51 -11.83
N ARG A 237 -20.84 -1.38 -10.89
CA ARG A 237 -22.12 -2.12 -10.88
C ARG A 237 -22.88 -2.11 -12.21
N PRO A 238 -23.11 -0.97 -12.88
CA PRO A 238 -23.81 -0.97 -14.18
C PRO A 238 -22.99 -1.62 -15.30
N LEU A 239 -21.65 -1.62 -15.18
CA LEU A 239 -20.75 -2.15 -16.20
C LEU A 239 -20.67 -3.68 -16.21
N ILE A 240 -20.95 -4.33 -15.07
CA ILE A 240 -20.94 -5.80 -14.94
C ILE A 240 -22.36 -6.40 -15.04
N ALA A 241 -23.37 -5.60 -15.33
CA ALA A 241 -24.74 -6.10 -15.50
C ALA A 241 -24.78 -7.16 -16.60
N GLY A 242 -25.24 -8.38 -16.24
CA GLY A 242 -25.28 -9.54 -17.14
C GLY A 242 -24.00 -10.37 -17.21
N LEU A 243 -22.97 -10.03 -16.44
CA LEU A 243 -21.75 -10.85 -16.30
C LEU A 243 -21.90 -11.74 -15.05
N GLU A 244 -22.36 -12.98 -15.22
CA GLU A 244 -22.79 -13.87 -14.13
C GLU A 244 -21.65 -14.28 -13.19
N ASN A 245 -20.40 -14.34 -13.70
CA ASN A 245 -19.23 -14.69 -12.89
C ASN A 245 -18.57 -13.52 -12.16
N MET A 246 -19.08 -12.29 -12.33
CA MET A 246 -18.56 -11.08 -11.68
C MET A 246 -19.35 -10.73 -10.42
N HIS A 247 -18.72 -10.81 -9.26
CA HIS A 247 -19.38 -10.65 -7.96
C HIS A 247 -18.87 -9.42 -7.20
N LEU A 248 -19.68 -8.35 -7.14
CA LEU A 248 -19.40 -7.24 -6.24
C LEU A 248 -19.59 -7.69 -4.79
N VAL A 249 -18.58 -7.52 -3.99
CA VAL A 249 -18.59 -7.83 -2.56
C VAL A 249 -18.19 -6.61 -1.74
N ARG A 250 -18.64 -6.57 -0.49
CA ARG A 250 -18.25 -5.49 0.43
C ARG A 250 -16.74 -5.55 0.71
N PRO A 251 -16.11 -4.41 1.04
CA PRO A 251 -14.74 -4.42 1.53
C PRO A 251 -14.58 -5.41 2.68
N LEU A 252 -13.49 -6.15 2.66
CA LEU A 252 -13.14 -7.15 3.66
C LEU A 252 -12.19 -6.55 4.71
N SER A 253 -12.10 -7.17 5.87
CA SER A 253 -11.06 -6.86 6.84
C SER A 253 -9.67 -7.15 6.27
N TYR A 254 -8.62 -6.64 6.90
CA TYR A 254 -7.25 -6.86 6.42
C TYR A 254 -6.89 -8.34 6.34
N LEU A 255 -7.27 -9.14 7.36
CA LEU A 255 -6.96 -10.57 7.38
C LEU A 255 -7.79 -11.38 6.39
N GLU A 256 -9.02 -10.99 6.13
CA GLU A 256 -9.87 -11.65 5.12
C GLU A 256 -9.45 -11.30 3.70
N PHE A 257 -9.11 -10.04 3.44
CA PHE A 257 -8.59 -9.62 2.15
C PHE A 257 -7.25 -10.27 1.84
N GLY A 258 -6.36 -10.37 2.85
CA GLY A 258 -5.09 -11.09 2.74
C GLY A 258 -5.29 -12.56 2.38
N TYR A 259 -6.26 -13.25 3.02
CA TYR A 259 -6.61 -14.63 2.64
C TYR A 259 -7.09 -14.71 1.21
N LEU A 260 -8.05 -13.85 0.85
CA LEU A 260 -8.68 -13.85 -0.46
C LEU A 260 -7.65 -13.69 -1.59
N THR A 261 -6.71 -12.75 -1.45
CA THR A 261 -5.69 -12.49 -2.46
C THR A 261 -4.58 -13.54 -2.49
N ALA A 262 -4.18 -14.06 -1.33
CA ALA A 262 -3.12 -15.07 -1.22
C ALA A 262 -3.50 -16.44 -1.80
N HIS A 263 -4.80 -16.75 -1.91
CA HIS A 263 -5.30 -18.03 -2.39
C HIS A 263 -6.07 -17.94 -3.71
N ALA A 264 -6.01 -16.79 -4.39
CA ALA A 264 -6.62 -16.59 -5.70
C ALA A 264 -5.83 -17.30 -6.81
N ARG A 265 -6.48 -17.67 -7.90
CA ARG A 265 -5.83 -18.12 -9.14
C ARG A 265 -5.05 -16.98 -9.79
N VAL A 266 -5.65 -15.79 -9.77
CA VAL A 266 -5.08 -14.55 -10.31
C VAL A 266 -5.66 -13.35 -9.55
N VAL A 267 -4.83 -12.33 -9.37
CA VAL A 267 -5.23 -11.03 -8.83
C VAL A 267 -5.11 -9.99 -9.95
N ILE A 268 -6.20 -9.28 -10.21
CA ILE A 268 -6.29 -8.19 -11.21
C ILE A 268 -6.46 -6.89 -10.42
N THR A 269 -5.59 -5.91 -10.61
CA THR A 269 -5.58 -4.73 -9.74
C THR A 269 -5.05 -3.49 -10.45
N ASP A 270 -5.41 -2.33 -9.91
CA ASP A 270 -4.80 -1.03 -10.21
C ASP A 270 -3.94 -0.51 -9.04
N SER A 271 -3.74 -1.34 -8.00
CA SER A 271 -3.02 -0.98 -6.78
C SER A 271 -1.61 -1.57 -6.73
N GLY A 272 -0.60 -0.70 -6.57
CA GLY A 272 0.79 -1.14 -6.39
C GLY A 272 0.98 -2.03 -5.15
N ASN A 273 0.37 -1.70 -4.02
CA ASN A 273 0.49 -2.51 -2.79
C ASN A 273 -0.07 -3.93 -3.00
N VAL A 274 -1.20 -4.07 -3.71
CA VAL A 274 -1.80 -5.39 -3.99
C VAL A 274 -0.89 -6.20 -4.93
N ALA A 275 -0.24 -5.56 -5.89
CA ALA A 275 0.73 -6.22 -6.77
C ALA A 275 1.99 -6.69 -6.01
N GLU A 276 2.44 -5.91 -5.01
CA GLU A 276 3.52 -6.32 -4.10
C GLU A 276 3.10 -7.53 -3.26
N GLU A 277 1.90 -7.49 -2.66
CA GLU A 277 1.35 -8.59 -1.86
C GLU A 277 1.18 -9.87 -2.68
N ALA A 278 0.66 -9.77 -3.90
CA ALA A 278 0.53 -10.89 -4.83
C ALA A 278 1.90 -11.50 -5.18
N THR A 279 2.89 -10.66 -5.48
CA THR A 279 4.27 -11.11 -5.76
C THR A 279 4.86 -11.86 -4.56
N PHE A 280 4.71 -11.34 -3.35
CA PHE A 280 5.19 -11.99 -2.14
C PHE A 280 4.53 -13.36 -1.90
N ASN A 281 3.24 -13.46 -2.16
CA ASN A 281 2.46 -14.69 -2.00
C ASN A 281 2.62 -15.67 -3.18
N GLY A 282 3.34 -15.29 -4.25
CA GLY A 282 3.51 -16.12 -5.44
C GLY A 282 2.25 -16.25 -6.31
N VAL A 283 1.29 -15.35 -6.15
CA VAL A 283 0.04 -15.36 -6.91
C VAL A 283 0.21 -14.56 -8.20
N PRO A 284 -0.17 -15.09 -9.37
CA PRO A 284 -0.17 -14.34 -10.62
C PRO A 284 -0.94 -13.02 -10.47
N CYS A 285 -0.33 -11.92 -10.88
CA CYS A 285 -0.92 -10.59 -10.77
C CYS A 285 -0.95 -9.89 -12.12
N VAL A 286 -2.04 -9.21 -12.41
CA VAL A 286 -2.22 -8.37 -13.58
C VAL A 286 -2.52 -6.95 -13.11
N THR A 287 -1.61 -6.02 -13.41
CA THR A 287 -1.82 -4.59 -13.13
C THR A 287 -2.40 -3.91 -14.35
N LEU A 288 -3.59 -3.31 -14.17
CA LEU A 288 -4.33 -2.65 -15.25
C LEU A 288 -3.66 -1.41 -15.81
N ASN A 289 -2.84 -0.74 -14.99
CA ASN A 289 -2.19 0.53 -15.32
C ASN A 289 -1.17 0.43 -16.47
N ASN A 290 -0.82 1.59 -17.02
CA ASN A 290 0.24 1.76 -18.01
C ASN A 290 1.64 1.97 -17.39
N TYR A 291 1.74 2.09 -16.07
CA TYR A 291 3.00 2.20 -15.33
C TYR A 291 2.90 1.53 -13.95
N THR A 292 4.05 1.24 -13.37
CA THR A 292 4.18 0.86 -11.96
C THR A 292 5.38 1.57 -11.33
N GLU A 293 5.21 1.94 -10.07
CA GLU A 293 6.29 2.45 -9.22
C GLU A 293 7.08 1.31 -8.56
N HIS A 294 6.55 0.08 -8.64
CA HIS A 294 7.10 -1.16 -8.07
C HIS A 294 7.60 -2.08 -9.18
N ILE A 295 8.61 -1.61 -9.91
CA ILE A 295 9.10 -2.29 -11.12
C ILE A 295 9.63 -3.72 -10.83
N GLU A 296 10.10 -3.97 -9.60
CA GLU A 296 10.53 -5.28 -9.14
C GLU A 296 9.42 -6.31 -9.19
N THR A 297 8.15 -5.92 -8.97
CA THR A 297 7.00 -6.83 -9.09
C THR A 297 6.83 -7.34 -10.52
N VAL A 298 7.23 -6.52 -11.50
CA VAL A 298 7.15 -6.86 -12.94
C VAL A 298 8.41 -7.57 -13.42
N LYS A 299 9.60 -7.13 -13.01
CA LYS A 299 10.87 -7.71 -13.49
C LYS A 299 11.17 -9.06 -12.85
N GLU A 300 10.95 -9.16 -11.56
CA GLU A 300 11.28 -10.32 -10.75
C GLU A 300 10.04 -11.09 -10.28
N GLY A 301 8.98 -10.34 -9.93
CA GLY A 301 7.76 -10.87 -9.34
C GLY A 301 6.75 -11.44 -10.33
N THR A 302 5.56 -11.70 -9.82
CA THR A 302 4.45 -12.34 -10.54
C THR A 302 3.64 -11.38 -11.41
N ASN A 303 3.90 -10.06 -11.31
CA ASN A 303 3.06 -9.03 -11.90
C ASN A 303 3.32 -8.82 -13.40
N THR A 304 2.26 -8.55 -14.15
CA THR A 304 2.29 -8.16 -15.56
C THR A 304 1.47 -6.88 -15.74
N LEU A 305 2.05 -5.86 -16.39
CA LEU A 305 1.35 -4.63 -16.76
C LEU A 305 0.61 -4.82 -18.08
N VAL A 306 -0.66 -4.44 -18.13
CA VAL A 306 -1.48 -4.55 -19.36
C VAL A 306 -1.83 -3.20 -19.98
N ASN A 307 -1.28 -2.09 -19.48
CA ASN A 307 -1.34 -0.77 -20.09
C ASN A 307 -2.76 -0.26 -20.39
N GLU A 308 -3.75 -0.65 -19.59
CA GLU A 308 -5.16 -0.34 -19.83
C GLU A 308 -5.66 -0.85 -21.21
N ASP A 309 -4.98 -1.86 -21.77
CA ASP A 309 -5.27 -2.46 -23.08
C ASP A 309 -6.06 -3.78 -22.90
N PRO A 310 -7.33 -3.83 -23.34
CA PRO A 310 -8.15 -5.04 -23.24
C PRO A 310 -7.58 -6.24 -24.01
N ALA A 311 -6.87 -6.02 -25.14
CA ALA A 311 -6.30 -7.12 -25.91
C ALA A 311 -5.10 -7.74 -25.18
N LEU A 312 -4.23 -6.90 -24.59
CA LEU A 312 -3.10 -7.37 -23.78
C LEU A 312 -3.60 -8.05 -22.50
N LEU A 313 -4.68 -7.53 -21.89
CA LEU A 313 -5.33 -8.15 -20.74
C LEU A 313 -5.84 -9.56 -21.09
N ALA A 314 -6.52 -9.71 -22.25
CA ALA A 314 -7.03 -11.01 -22.70
C ALA A 314 -5.90 -12.04 -22.89
N GLN A 315 -4.83 -11.64 -23.56
CA GLN A 315 -3.66 -12.50 -23.78
C GLN A 315 -3.01 -12.90 -22.45
N THR A 316 -2.81 -11.91 -21.55
CA THR A 316 -2.18 -12.16 -20.24
C THR A 316 -3.01 -13.12 -19.39
N LEU A 317 -4.33 -12.96 -19.35
CA LEU A 317 -5.20 -13.88 -18.62
C LEU A 317 -5.22 -15.28 -19.23
N TYR A 318 -5.24 -15.38 -20.56
CA TYR A 318 -5.11 -16.67 -21.26
C TYR A 318 -3.82 -17.39 -20.86
N ASP A 319 -2.67 -16.68 -20.88
CA ASP A 319 -1.37 -17.25 -20.51
C ASP A 319 -1.34 -17.73 -19.05
N ILE A 320 -2.01 -17.03 -18.13
CA ILE A 320 -2.10 -17.42 -16.72
C ILE A 320 -2.99 -18.64 -16.50
N ILE A 321 -4.09 -18.77 -17.25
CA ILE A 321 -5.08 -19.83 -17.04
C ILE A 321 -4.70 -21.11 -17.79
N GLU A 322 -4.32 -20.99 -19.06
CA GLU A 322 -4.10 -22.10 -20.00
C GLU A 322 -2.62 -22.34 -20.31
N GLY A 323 -1.76 -21.34 -20.08
CA GLY A 323 -0.34 -21.39 -20.39
C GLY A 323 0.56 -21.82 -19.22
N GLU A 324 1.85 -21.64 -19.40
CA GLU A 324 2.82 -21.77 -18.32
C GLU A 324 2.85 -20.47 -17.52
N PRO A 325 2.78 -20.54 -16.17
CA PRO A 325 2.86 -19.36 -15.33
C PRO A 325 4.23 -18.68 -15.50
N LYS A 326 4.23 -17.35 -15.46
CA LYS A 326 5.45 -16.55 -15.48
C LYS A 326 6.40 -17.03 -14.37
N ALA A 327 7.64 -17.32 -14.74
CA ALA A 327 8.69 -17.58 -13.76
C ALA A 327 8.91 -16.32 -12.91
N TYR A 328 9.00 -16.48 -11.61
CA TYR A 328 9.15 -15.36 -10.68
C TYR A 328 10.11 -15.68 -9.55
N THR A 329 10.61 -14.64 -8.92
CA THR A 329 11.33 -14.71 -7.65
C THR A 329 10.75 -13.64 -6.71
N VAL A 330 10.88 -13.86 -5.41
CA VAL A 330 10.60 -12.81 -4.45
C VAL A 330 11.80 -11.84 -4.44
N PRO A 331 11.59 -10.53 -4.63
CA PRO A 331 12.67 -9.56 -4.64
C PRO A 331 13.55 -9.60 -3.38
N ASP A 332 14.81 -9.21 -3.53
CA ASP A 332 15.77 -9.21 -2.40
C ASP A 332 15.26 -8.39 -1.22
N ARG A 333 15.54 -8.87 -0.01
CA ARG A 333 15.11 -8.27 1.27
C ARG A 333 13.59 -8.14 1.49
N TRP A 334 12.77 -8.85 0.72
CA TRP A 334 11.37 -9.03 1.04
C TRP A 334 11.20 -10.19 2.05
N ASP A 335 11.99 -10.17 3.09
CA ASP A 335 12.18 -11.27 4.05
C ASP A 335 11.44 -11.07 5.40
N GLY A 336 10.67 -9.97 5.53
CA GLY A 336 9.93 -9.66 6.76
C GLY A 336 10.81 -9.20 7.93
N ARG A 337 11.98 -8.63 7.64
CA ARG A 337 12.94 -8.10 8.63
C ARG A 337 13.24 -6.62 8.42
N THR A 338 12.42 -5.94 7.66
CA THR A 338 12.60 -4.51 7.33
C THR A 338 12.51 -3.64 8.57
N ALA A 339 11.52 -3.87 9.44
CA ALA A 339 11.34 -3.12 10.67
C ALA A 339 12.55 -3.21 11.62
N ASP A 340 13.15 -4.38 11.74
CA ASP A 340 14.34 -4.58 12.58
C ASP A 340 15.55 -3.80 12.04
N ARG A 341 15.75 -3.78 10.71
CA ARG A 341 16.82 -2.99 10.07
C ARG A 341 16.61 -1.49 10.23
N ILE A 342 15.36 -1.02 10.12
CA ILE A 342 14.98 0.37 10.36
C ILE A 342 15.31 0.75 11.80
N LEU A 343 14.86 -0.03 12.77
CA LEU A 343 15.11 0.24 14.18
C LEU A 343 16.63 0.29 14.49
N GLN A 344 17.39 -0.65 13.95
CA GLN A 344 18.85 -0.65 14.08
C GLN A 344 19.48 0.63 13.52
N ALA A 345 19.04 1.12 12.36
CA ALA A 345 19.55 2.35 11.76
C ALA A 345 19.13 3.62 12.51
N LEU A 346 18.00 3.59 13.22
CA LEU A 346 17.55 4.71 14.05
C LEU A 346 18.33 4.82 15.36
N MET A 347 18.75 3.71 15.94
CA MET A 347 19.43 3.61 17.24
C MET A 347 20.97 3.66 17.14
N GLY A 348 21.54 3.39 15.98
CA GLY A 348 22.97 3.46 15.72
C GLY A 348 23.39 4.80 15.19
#